data_70e5ef6aba2006b36dd8b8d3bd1683ae
#
_entry.id   70e5ef6aba2006b36dd8b8d3bd1683ae
#
_cell.length_a   1.000
_cell.length_b   1.000
_cell.length_c   1.000
_cell.angle_alpha   90.00
_cell.angle_beta   90.00
_cell.angle_gamma   90.00
#
_symmetry.space_group_name_H-M   'P 1'
#
loop_
_entity.id
_entity.type
_entity.pdbx_description
1 polymer ?
#
loop_
_entity_poly.entity_id
_entity_poly.type
_entity_poly.pdbx_seq_one_letter_code
_entity_poly.pdbx_strand_id
1 'polypeptide(L)'
;MAHMRNKGPMRQPPQSPPPAFIPPKPAVSYIVDCVYQYTYVWLRSGENFWFYPTYVDMDGVAGYRWSGSYWYFYGIDPRFIDAVSCPPIPTPF
;
A
#
# COMPACT_ATOMS: atom_id res chain seq x y z
N MET A 1 -27.21 -5.38 -5.87
CA MET A 1 -26.68 -5.15 -5.82
C MET A 1 -25.78 -4.76 -5.74
N ALA A 2 -25.88 -4.64 -5.50
CA ALA A 2 -25.11 -4.24 -5.45
C ALA A 2 -24.31 -3.86 -5.13
N HIS A 3 -24.51 -3.87 -5.06
CA HIS A 3 -23.77 -3.55 -4.88
C HIS A 3 -22.84 -3.20 -4.64
N MET A 4 -22.82 -3.24 -4.64
CA MET A 4 -21.93 -2.99 -4.44
C MET A 4 -21.19 -2.44 -4.54
N ARG A 5 -21.44 -2.13 -4.70
CA ARG A 5 -20.71 -1.60 -4.96
C ARG A 5 -19.62 -1.20 -4.73
N ASN A 6 -19.18 -1.19 -4.85
CA ASN A 6 -18.14 -0.92 -4.58
C ASN A 6 -17.06 -0.37 -4.38
N LYS A 7 -16.98 -0.66 -4.50
CA LYS A 7 -16.16 0.37 -4.10
C LYS A 7 -14.81 -0.01 -3.72
N GLY A 8 -13.83 0.83 -3.82
CA GLY A 8 -12.45 0.72 -3.48
C GLY A 8 -11.91 -0.64 -3.14
N PRO A 9 -12.19 -1.15 -1.97
CA PRO A 9 -11.57 -2.40 -1.57
C PRO A 9 -11.98 -3.60 -2.39
N MET A 10 -12.88 -3.44 -3.30
CA MET A 10 -13.32 -4.54 -4.12
C MET A 10 -12.40 -4.80 -5.31
N ARG A 11 -11.40 -3.95 -5.51
CA ARG A 11 -10.43 -4.21 -6.55
C ARG A 11 -9.70 -5.50 -6.29
N GLN A 12 -9.39 -6.18 -7.36
CA GLN A 12 -8.62 -7.41 -7.26
C GLN A 12 -7.19 -7.12 -6.85
N PRO A 13 -6.54 -8.10 -6.23
CA PRO A 13 -5.13 -7.95 -5.92
C PRO A 13 -4.30 -7.91 -7.19
N PRO A 14 -3.07 -7.42 -7.10
CA PRO A 14 -2.17 -7.44 -8.25
C PRO A 14 -1.94 -8.85 -8.76
N GLN A 15 -1.67 -8.97 -10.04
CA GLN A 15 -1.44 -10.26 -10.67
C GLN A 15 -0.03 -10.77 -10.46
N SER A 16 0.91 -9.91 -10.12
CA SER A 16 2.30 -10.30 -9.99
C SER A 16 2.82 -9.97 -8.61
N PRO A 17 3.92 -10.61 -8.21
CA PRO A 17 4.54 -10.28 -6.93
C PRO A 17 5.08 -8.86 -6.95
N PRO A 18 5.40 -8.33 -5.78
CA PRO A 18 5.99 -6.99 -5.72
C PRO A 18 7.42 -6.99 -6.24
N PRO A 19 8.00 -5.81 -6.40
CA PRO A 19 9.42 -5.73 -6.77
C PRO A 19 10.30 -6.53 -5.82
N ALA A 20 11.41 -6.99 -6.34
CA ALA A 20 12.29 -7.87 -5.58
C ALA A 20 13.21 -7.13 -4.61
N PHE A 21 13.17 -5.82 -4.59
CA PHE A 21 14.04 -5.04 -3.72
C PHE A 21 13.21 -4.07 -2.90
N ILE A 22 13.76 -3.71 -1.73
CA ILE A 22 13.12 -2.76 -0.84
C ILE A 22 13.63 -1.35 -1.19
N PRO A 23 12.74 -0.41 -1.48
CA PRO A 23 13.18 0.94 -1.81
C PRO A 23 13.72 1.66 -0.58
N PRO A 24 14.50 2.72 -0.79
CA PRO A 24 14.93 3.52 0.35
C PRO A 24 13.74 4.20 1.01
N LYS A 25 13.82 4.32 2.33
CA LYS A 25 12.75 4.93 3.12
C LYS A 25 12.79 6.45 2.96
N PRO A 26 11.72 7.06 2.46
CA PRO A 26 11.72 8.51 2.29
C PRO A 26 11.50 9.24 3.60
N ALA A 27 11.94 10.48 3.65
CA ALA A 27 11.74 11.31 4.83
C ALA A 27 10.29 11.77 4.96
N VAL A 28 9.64 12.05 3.83
CA VAL A 28 8.26 12.50 3.81
C VAL A 28 7.53 11.74 2.72
N SER A 29 6.35 11.22 3.06
CA SER A 29 5.57 10.46 2.10
C SER A 29 4.12 10.37 2.57
N TYR A 30 3.21 10.16 1.62
CA TYR A 30 1.79 10.09 1.90
C TYR A 30 1.17 8.91 1.17
N ILE A 31 0.50 8.04 1.94
CA ILE A 31 -0.09 6.83 1.37
C ILE A 31 -1.13 7.15 0.29
N VAL A 32 -1.79 8.29 0.40
CA VAL A 32 -2.82 8.67 -0.57
C VAL A 32 -2.26 8.79 -1.98
N ASP A 33 -0.99 9.08 -2.11
CA ASP A 33 -0.34 9.18 -3.41
C ASP A 33 -0.02 7.83 -4.02
N CYS A 34 -0.26 6.76 -3.28
CA CYS A 34 0.18 5.42 -3.68
C CYS A 34 -0.97 4.47 -4.02
N VAL A 35 -2.19 4.98 -4.09
CA VAL A 35 -3.35 4.13 -4.37
C VAL A 35 -3.17 3.43 -5.72
N TYR A 36 -3.42 2.13 -5.73
CA TYR A 36 -3.30 1.25 -6.89
C TYR A 36 -1.87 1.13 -7.41
N GLN A 37 -0.90 1.23 -6.50
CA GLN A 37 0.49 1.05 -6.86
C GLN A 37 1.17 0.14 -5.86
N TYR A 38 2.19 -0.59 -6.31
CA TYR A 38 3.04 -1.35 -5.39
C TYR A 38 3.71 -0.36 -4.46
N THR A 39 3.50 -0.55 -3.16
CA THR A 39 3.92 0.41 -2.15
C THR A 39 4.67 -0.32 -1.06
N TYR A 40 5.85 0.15 -0.71
CA TYR A 40 6.51 -0.38 0.47
C TYR A 40 6.11 0.47 1.66
N VAL A 41 5.70 -0.19 2.74
CA VAL A 41 5.16 0.49 3.92
C VAL A 41 6.04 0.20 5.12
N TRP A 42 6.39 1.24 5.84
CA TRP A 42 7.09 1.12 7.13
C TRP A 42 6.12 1.60 8.19
N LEU A 43 5.85 0.73 9.16
CA LEU A 43 5.01 1.10 10.30
C LEU A 43 5.86 1.62 11.44
N ARG A 44 5.26 2.40 12.31
CA ARG A 44 5.96 2.96 13.46
C ARG A 44 6.44 1.88 14.42
N SER A 45 5.82 0.70 14.37
CA SER A 45 6.25 -0.44 15.16
C SER A 45 7.58 -1.03 14.71
N GLY A 46 8.02 -0.66 13.52
CA GLY A 46 9.20 -1.25 12.89
C GLY A 46 8.88 -2.31 11.86
N GLU A 47 7.66 -2.78 11.85
CA GLU A 47 7.22 -3.73 10.83
C GLU A 47 7.19 -3.06 9.48
N ASN A 48 7.55 -3.80 8.42
CA ASN A 48 7.53 -3.24 7.08
C ASN A 48 7.22 -4.34 6.07
N PHE A 49 6.59 -3.95 4.95
CA PHE A 49 6.11 -4.95 4.01
C PHE A 49 5.67 -4.28 2.71
N TRP A 50 5.48 -5.08 1.66
CA TRP A 50 4.89 -4.63 0.42
C TRP A 50 3.37 -4.63 0.54
N PHE A 51 2.74 -3.59 0.01
CA PHE A 51 1.32 -3.35 0.14
C PHE A 51 0.79 -2.74 -1.15
N TYR A 52 -0.44 -3.07 -1.48
CA TYR A 52 -1.10 -2.53 -2.67
C TYR A 52 -2.38 -1.85 -2.19
N PRO A 53 -2.33 -0.54 -1.90
CA PRO A 53 -3.50 0.14 -1.35
C PRO A 53 -4.56 0.33 -2.41
N THR A 54 -5.80 0.04 -2.05
CA THR A 54 -6.95 0.24 -2.92
C THR A 54 -7.93 1.26 -2.36
N TYR A 55 -7.74 1.64 -1.11
CA TYR A 55 -8.63 2.59 -0.45
C TYR A 55 -7.88 3.33 0.64
N VAL A 56 -8.00 4.64 0.64
CA VAL A 56 -7.34 5.48 1.65
C VAL A 56 -8.31 6.57 2.09
N ASP A 57 -8.55 6.68 3.39
CA ASP A 57 -9.22 7.86 3.94
C ASP A 57 -8.66 8.13 5.33
N MET A 58 -9.25 9.06 6.04
CA MET A 58 -8.72 9.51 7.33
C MET A 58 -8.79 8.43 8.39
N ASP A 59 -9.71 7.50 8.26
CA ASP A 59 -9.94 6.50 9.29
C ASP A 59 -9.29 5.17 8.97
N GLY A 60 -8.89 4.95 7.74
CA GLY A 60 -8.35 3.64 7.40
C GLY A 60 -7.72 3.59 6.04
N VAL A 61 -6.85 2.62 5.91
CA VAL A 61 -6.23 2.28 4.64
C VAL A 61 -6.49 0.79 4.42
N ALA A 62 -6.95 0.43 3.25
CA ALA A 62 -7.22 -0.96 2.93
C ALA A 62 -6.57 -1.33 1.61
N GLY A 63 -6.25 -2.60 1.47
CA GLY A 63 -5.64 -3.10 0.25
C GLY A 63 -5.13 -4.50 0.45
N TYR A 64 -4.04 -4.81 -0.21
CA TYR A 64 -3.47 -6.16 -0.16
C TYR A 64 -2.04 -6.09 0.34
N ARG A 65 -1.72 -6.96 1.27
CA ARG A 65 -0.38 -7.07 1.83
C ARG A 65 0.27 -8.32 1.27
N TRP A 66 1.56 -8.21 0.96
CA TRP A 66 2.32 -9.34 0.45
C TRP A 66 2.83 -10.20 1.60
N SER A 67 2.48 -11.49 1.56
CA SER A 67 2.87 -12.42 2.61
C SER A 67 4.28 -12.97 2.43
N GLY A 68 4.84 -12.77 1.27
CA GLY A 68 6.05 -13.45 0.83
C GLY A 68 5.74 -14.46 -0.25
N SER A 69 4.48 -14.79 -0.42
CA SER A 69 4.04 -15.78 -1.42
C SER A 69 2.77 -15.39 -2.14
N TYR A 70 1.91 -14.62 -1.51
CA TYR A 70 0.64 -14.21 -2.10
C TYR A 70 0.16 -12.91 -1.49
N TRP A 71 -0.79 -12.27 -2.18
CA TRP A 71 -1.44 -11.05 -1.69
C TRP A 71 -2.66 -11.43 -0.88
N TYR A 72 -2.86 -10.79 0.28
CA TYR A 72 -4.06 -10.99 1.07
C TYR A 72 -4.60 -9.65 1.57
N PHE A 73 -5.90 -9.58 1.73
CA PHE A 73 -6.55 -8.35 2.14
C PHE A 73 -6.09 -7.92 3.53
N TYR A 74 -5.84 -6.63 3.70
CA TYR A 74 -5.24 -6.13 4.93
C TYR A 74 -5.64 -4.69 5.13
N GLY A 75 -5.92 -4.33 6.38
CA GLY A 75 -6.26 -2.96 6.74
C GLY A 75 -5.19 -2.36 7.64
N ILE A 76 -4.94 -1.09 7.49
CA ILE A 76 -3.95 -0.37 8.29
C ILE A 76 -4.57 0.90 8.82
N ASP A 77 -4.34 1.19 10.08
CA ASP A 77 -4.67 2.49 10.65
C ASP A 77 -3.62 3.48 10.15
N PRO A 78 -4.00 4.53 9.44
CA PRO A 78 -3.00 5.45 8.89
C PRO A 78 -2.10 6.09 9.95
N ARG A 79 -2.55 6.16 11.19
CA ARG A 79 -1.73 6.73 12.26
C ARG A 79 -0.51 5.88 12.57
N PHE A 80 -0.53 4.60 12.19
CA PHE A 80 0.59 3.72 12.44
C PHE A 80 1.61 3.70 11.30
N ILE A 81 1.34 4.42 10.22
CA ILE A 81 2.25 4.46 9.09
C ILE A 81 3.33 5.50 9.34
N ASP A 82 4.58 5.05 9.24
CA ASP A 82 5.72 5.94 9.39
C ASP A 82 6.15 6.50 8.03
N ALA A 83 6.22 5.64 7.02
CA ALA A 83 6.63 6.07 5.68
C ALA A 83 6.10 5.09 4.64
N VAL A 84 5.99 5.55 3.42
CA VAL A 84 5.64 4.70 2.28
C VAL A 84 6.49 5.12 1.08
N SER A 85 6.69 4.18 0.16
CA SER A 85 7.39 4.47 -1.07
C SER A 85 6.70 3.74 -2.21
N CYS A 86 6.35 4.46 -3.25
CA CYS A 86 5.67 3.90 -4.42
C CYS A 86 6.12 4.63 -5.69
N PRO A 87 5.95 3.97 -6.84
CA PRO A 87 6.24 4.66 -8.10
C PRO A 87 5.19 5.75 -8.37
N PRO A 88 5.50 6.74 -9.15
CA PRO A 88 6.82 6.85 -9.76
C PRO A 88 7.82 7.22 -8.69
N ILE A 89 8.94 6.55 -8.74
CA ILE A 89 10.02 6.91 -7.85
C ILE A 89 10.47 8.28 -8.27
N PRO A 90 10.55 9.22 -7.34
CA PRO A 90 11.02 10.53 -7.71
C PRO A 90 12.39 10.38 -8.32
N THR A 91 12.46 10.62 -9.59
CA THR A 91 13.74 10.54 -10.24
C THR A 91 14.30 11.94 -10.31
N PRO A 92 15.55 12.08 -10.09
CA PRO A 92 16.18 13.37 -10.26
C PRO A 92 16.35 13.58 -11.75
N PHE A 93 15.62 14.45 -12.25
CA PHE A 93 15.79 14.83 -13.65
C PHE A 93 16.52 16.13 -13.72
#